data_db92bbd6ba2552892b2e1f614d54917c
#
_entry.id   db92bbd6ba2552892b2e1f614d54917c
#
_cell.length_a   1.000
_cell.length_b   1.000
_cell.length_c   1.000
_cell.angle_alpha   90.00
_cell.angle_beta   90.00
_cell.angle_gamma   90.00
#
_symmetry.space_group_name_H-M   'P 1'
#
loop_
_entity.id
_entity.type
_entity.pdbx_description
1 polymer ?
#
loop_
_entity_poly.entity_id
_entity_poly.type
_entity_poly.pdbx_seq_one_letter_code
_entity_poly.pdbx_strand_id
1 'polypeptide(L)'
;MPRLMFVGLFVIVAILLAACGGSATPAADDSAKPVNIKVESNPTPAVVSDAELIFTITDANGNPVEGARVDVAADHTDMSGMGMSGAATDQGSGRYSINANFSMTGNWKLTVYVRNDAGLDYKEDIDFKVQ
;
A
#
# COMPACT_ATOMS: atom_id res chain seq x y z
N MET A 1 -2.64 -3.88 -82.86
CA MET A 1 -3.35 -4.75 -81.96
C MET A 1 -2.37 -5.53 -81.06
N PRO A 2 -1.75 -5.02 -80.10
CA PRO A 2 -1.12 -5.89 -79.13
C PRO A 2 -1.86 -5.83 -77.81
N ARG A 3 -2.21 -6.97 -77.36
CA ARG A 3 -2.76 -7.25 -76.03
C ARG A 3 -1.64 -7.16 -75.06
N LEU A 4 -1.65 -6.16 -74.21
CA LEU A 4 -0.81 -6.17 -73.04
C LEU A 4 -1.49 -6.97 -71.93
N MET A 5 -0.82 -8.07 -71.69
CA MET A 5 -1.12 -8.97 -70.60
C MET A 5 -0.44 -8.43 -69.34
N PHE A 6 -1.21 -7.77 -68.46
CA PHE A 6 -0.71 -7.41 -67.15
C PHE A 6 -0.84 -8.59 -66.21
N VAL A 7 0.23 -9.28 -66.06
CA VAL A 7 0.36 -10.25 -64.98
C VAL A 7 0.50 -9.46 -63.70
N GLY A 8 -0.57 -9.35 -62.95
CA GLY A 8 -0.56 -8.78 -61.62
C GLY A 8 0.16 -9.72 -60.68
N LEU A 9 1.34 -9.33 -60.34
CA LEU A 9 2.09 -9.97 -59.28
C LEU A 9 1.45 -9.60 -57.93
N PHE A 10 0.62 -10.49 -57.47
CA PHE A 10 0.11 -10.40 -56.09
C PHE A 10 1.23 -10.74 -55.13
N VAL A 11 1.92 -9.71 -54.70
CA VAL A 11 2.78 -9.83 -53.53
C VAL A 11 1.90 -9.90 -52.31
N ILE A 12 1.62 -11.09 -51.88
CA ILE A 12 1.03 -11.34 -50.56
C ILE A 12 2.11 -11.02 -49.56
N VAL A 13 2.09 -9.80 -49.07
CA VAL A 13 2.82 -9.44 -47.85
C VAL A 13 2.09 -10.12 -46.70
N ALA A 14 2.54 -11.31 -46.39
CA ALA A 14 2.16 -11.93 -45.12
C ALA A 14 2.77 -11.05 -44.00
N ILE A 15 1.99 -10.12 -43.53
CA ILE A 15 2.29 -9.43 -42.25
C ILE A 15 2.12 -10.50 -41.20
N LEU A 16 3.22 -11.09 -40.82
CA LEU A 16 3.34 -11.78 -39.56
C LEU A 16 3.16 -10.72 -38.49
N LEU A 17 1.90 -10.54 -38.06
CA LEU A 17 1.67 -10.02 -36.75
C LEU A 17 2.31 -11.03 -35.80
N ALA A 18 3.56 -10.80 -35.48
CA ALA A 18 4.09 -11.26 -34.23
C ALA A 18 3.17 -10.63 -33.17
N ALA A 19 2.12 -11.34 -32.83
CA ALA A 19 1.51 -11.16 -31.55
C ALA A 19 2.64 -11.37 -30.56
N CYS A 20 3.32 -10.29 -30.19
CA CYS A 20 3.89 -10.23 -28.88
C CYS A 20 2.71 -10.46 -27.95
N GLY A 21 2.41 -11.71 -27.73
CA GLY A 21 1.84 -12.13 -26.52
C GLY A 21 2.80 -11.64 -25.46
N GLY A 22 2.69 -10.37 -25.09
CA GLY A 22 3.21 -9.94 -23.84
C GLY A 22 2.57 -10.92 -22.88
N SER A 23 3.36 -11.87 -22.43
CA SER A 23 3.09 -12.51 -21.20
C SER A 23 3.04 -11.33 -20.25
N ALA A 24 1.81 -10.84 -20.02
CA ALA A 24 1.52 -10.14 -18.81
C ALA A 24 1.94 -11.15 -17.75
N THR A 25 3.16 -11.04 -17.33
CA THR A 25 3.56 -11.53 -16.04
C THR A 25 2.51 -10.89 -15.17
N PRO A 26 1.62 -11.64 -14.51
CA PRO A 26 0.87 -11.05 -13.45
C PRO A 26 1.97 -10.51 -12.56
N ALA A 27 2.17 -9.20 -12.60
CA ALA A 27 2.92 -8.54 -11.57
C ALA A 27 2.24 -9.01 -10.31
N ALA A 28 2.91 -9.91 -9.60
CA ALA A 28 2.44 -10.41 -8.35
C ALA A 28 2.12 -9.17 -7.56
N ASP A 29 0.82 -8.92 -7.36
CA ASP A 29 0.28 -7.96 -6.42
C ASP A 29 1.10 -6.67 -6.21
N ASP A 30 1.70 -6.16 -7.25
CA ASP A 30 2.09 -4.77 -7.31
C ASP A 30 0.90 -3.96 -7.83
N SER A 31 -0.25 -4.23 -7.24
CA SER A 31 -1.33 -3.27 -7.17
C SER A 31 -0.71 -2.08 -6.50
N ALA A 32 -0.39 -1.04 -7.26
CA ALA A 32 0.17 0.18 -6.72
C ALA A 32 -0.66 0.55 -5.49
N LYS A 33 -0.04 0.51 -4.33
CA LYS A 33 -0.72 0.81 -3.08
C LYS A 33 -1.33 2.20 -3.23
N PRO A 34 -2.61 2.39 -2.92
CA PRO A 34 -3.24 3.71 -3.06
C PRO A 34 -2.61 4.72 -2.12
N VAL A 35 -2.02 4.25 -1.02
CA VAL A 35 -1.29 5.07 -0.05
C VAL A 35 -0.04 4.36 0.43
N ASN A 36 0.95 5.13 0.85
CA ASN A 36 2.13 4.66 1.55
C ASN A 36 2.03 5.08 3.01
N ILE A 37 2.30 4.15 3.91
CA ILE A 37 2.23 4.37 5.36
C ILE A 37 3.61 4.17 5.95
N LYS A 38 4.15 5.21 6.58
CA LYS A 38 5.38 5.14 7.37
C LYS A 38 5.02 5.23 8.84
N VAL A 39 5.58 4.36 9.66
CA VAL A 39 5.36 4.32 11.10
C VAL A 39 6.65 4.72 11.82
N GLU A 40 6.50 5.61 12.77
CA GLU A 40 7.55 6.01 13.70
C GLU A 40 7.00 5.89 15.12
N SER A 41 7.86 5.75 16.10
CA SER A 41 7.48 5.71 17.52
C SER A 41 8.29 6.69 18.34
N ASN A 42 7.66 7.17 19.39
CA ASN A 42 8.33 7.97 20.41
C ASN A 42 8.03 7.36 21.80
N PRO A 43 9.02 6.81 22.50
CA PRO A 43 10.44 6.73 22.13
C PRO A 43 10.72 5.82 20.91
N THR A 44 11.88 6.03 20.31
CA THR A 44 12.40 5.18 19.24
C THR A 44 13.67 4.47 19.70
N PRO A 45 13.75 3.15 19.76
CA PRO A 45 12.65 2.19 19.48
C PRO A 45 11.52 2.27 20.51
N ALA A 46 10.35 1.75 20.17
CA ALA A 46 9.24 1.62 21.11
C ALA A 46 9.61 0.67 22.25
N VAL A 47 9.23 1.03 23.45
CA VAL A 47 9.46 0.26 24.68
C VAL A 47 8.14 -0.15 25.31
N VAL A 48 8.21 -1.11 26.22
CA VAL A 48 7.07 -1.47 27.07
C VAL A 48 6.60 -0.24 27.84
N SER A 49 5.35 0.04 27.86
CA SER A 49 4.63 1.17 28.43
C SER A 49 4.02 2.05 27.33
N ASP A 50 3.77 3.30 27.65
CA ASP A 50 3.19 4.24 26.70
C ASP A 50 4.19 4.64 25.61
N ALA A 51 3.80 4.51 24.39
CA ALA A 51 4.52 4.99 23.23
C ALA A 51 3.57 5.73 22.29
N GLU A 52 4.00 6.86 21.78
CA GLU A 52 3.30 7.53 20.70
C GLU A 52 3.67 6.88 19.36
N LEU A 53 2.68 6.42 18.63
CA LEU A 53 2.85 5.96 17.25
C LEU A 53 2.47 7.09 16.30
N ILE A 54 3.35 7.38 15.36
CA ILE A 54 3.17 8.44 14.38
C ILE A 54 3.15 7.79 13.00
N PHE A 55 2.06 8.00 12.30
CA PHE A 55 1.86 7.50 10.94
C PHE A 55 1.97 8.67 9.97
N THR A 56 2.86 8.56 9.00
CA THR A 56 2.91 9.49 7.86
C THR A 56 2.31 8.80 6.66
N ILE A 57 1.23 9.34 6.14
CA ILE A 57 0.45 8.76 5.05
C ILE A 57 0.52 9.67 3.84
N THR A 58 1.00 9.11 2.74
CA THR A 58 1.08 9.78 1.45
C THR A 58 0.35 8.98 0.38
N ASP A 59 -0.15 9.66 -0.65
CA ASP A 59 -0.73 9.01 -1.81
C ASP A 59 0.36 8.40 -2.73
N ALA A 60 -0.07 7.78 -3.82
CA ALA A 60 0.85 7.17 -4.78
C ALA A 60 1.80 8.19 -5.45
N ASN A 61 1.47 9.48 -5.43
CA ASN A 61 2.27 10.57 -5.98
C ASN A 61 3.18 11.23 -4.93
N GLY A 62 3.13 10.78 -3.67
CA GLY A 62 3.90 11.34 -2.58
C GLY A 62 3.26 12.54 -1.89
N ASN A 63 2.02 12.89 -2.23
CA ASN A 63 1.29 13.97 -1.55
C ASN A 63 0.73 13.48 -0.22
N PRO A 64 0.71 14.33 0.82
CA PRO A 64 0.13 13.96 2.10
C PRO A 64 -1.37 13.68 1.98
N VAL A 65 -1.83 12.62 2.62
CA VAL A 65 -3.26 12.31 2.75
C VAL A 65 -3.77 12.96 4.02
N GLU A 66 -4.54 14.02 3.85
CA GLU A 66 -5.10 14.80 4.96
C GLU A 66 -6.59 14.50 5.15
N GLY A 67 -7.08 14.68 6.37
CA GLY A 67 -8.50 14.55 6.68
C GLY A 67 -9.05 13.13 6.56
N ALA A 68 -8.20 12.11 6.53
CA ALA A 68 -8.63 10.73 6.54
C ALA A 68 -8.95 10.27 7.97
N ARG A 69 -9.80 9.26 8.06
CA ARG A 69 -9.97 8.51 9.29
C ARG A 69 -8.94 7.39 9.33
N VAL A 70 -8.12 7.39 10.35
CA VAL A 70 -7.07 6.38 10.56
C VAL A 70 -7.37 5.63 11.85
N ASP A 71 -7.74 4.37 11.70
CA ASP A 71 -7.94 3.45 12.82
C ASP A 71 -6.76 2.48 12.88
N VAL A 72 -6.26 2.20 14.07
CA VAL A 72 -5.09 1.36 14.29
C VAL A 72 -5.45 0.24 15.25
N ALA A 73 -5.13 -0.98 14.90
CA ALA A 73 -5.14 -2.12 15.81
C ALA A 73 -3.72 -2.65 15.97
N ALA A 74 -3.35 -3.04 17.18
CA ALA A 74 -2.07 -3.65 17.48
C ALA A 74 -2.29 -4.97 18.17
N ASP A 75 -1.71 -6.04 17.63
CA ASP A 75 -1.80 -7.39 18.16
C ASP A 75 -0.40 -7.97 18.36
N HIS A 76 -0.18 -8.60 19.51
CA HIS A 76 1.06 -9.33 19.74
C HIS A 76 1.08 -10.62 18.91
N THR A 77 2.14 -10.85 18.13
CA THR A 77 2.16 -11.96 17.17
C THR A 77 2.33 -13.33 17.82
N ASP A 78 2.94 -13.38 18.99
CA ASP A 78 3.24 -14.64 19.70
C ASP A 78 2.20 -14.99 20.77
N MET A 79 1.28 -14.08 21.08
CA MET A 79 0.26 -14.26 22.11
C MET A 79 -1.10 -13.74 21.67
N SER A 80 -2.12 -14.57 21.80
CA SER A 80 -3.49 -14.15 21.55
C SER A 80 -4.10 -13.38 22.74
N GLY A 81 -5.03 -12.49 22.46
CA GLY A 81 -5.74 -11.73 23.49
C GLY A 81 -5.01 -10.51 24.04
N MET A 82 -3.87 -10.16 23.46
CA MET A 82 -3.07 -8.99 23.84
C MET A 82 -3.20 -7.86 22.81
N GLY A 83 -4.40 -7.67 22.30
CA GLY A 83 -4.69 -6.66 21.30
C GLY A 83 -5.18 -5.34 21.89
N MET A 84 -4.92 -4.25 21.18
CA MET A 84 -5.50 -2.94 21.44
C MET A 84 -5.88 -2.29 20.12
N SER A 85 -6.81 -1.35 20.17
CA SER A 85 -7.20 -0.59 18.99
C SER A 85 -7.67 0.81 19.36
N GLY A 86 -7.58 1.72 18.41
CA GLY A 86 -8.04 3.08 18.59
C GLY A 86 -7.96 3.88 17.30
N ALA A 87 -8.50 5.09 17.32
CA ALA A 87 -8.41 6.03 16.23
C ALA A 87 -7.22 6.96 16.43
N ALA A 88 -6.39 7.09 15.39
CA ALA A 88 -5.32 8.07 15.39
C ALA A 88 -5.87 9.48 15.12
N THR A 89 -5.23 10.47 15.74
CA THR A 89 -5.59 11.87 15.59
C THR A 89 -4.81 12.50 14.44
N ASP A 90 -5.51 13.20 13.56
CA ASP A 90 -4.90 13.97 12.47
C ASP A 90 -4.07 15.14 13.06
N GLN A 91 -2.79 15.17 12.71
CA GLN A 91 -1.84 16.19 13.11
C GLN A 91 -1.55 17.20 11.98
N GLY A 92 -2.24 17.06 10.84
CA GLY A 92 -1.97 17.83 9.64
C GLY A 92 -0.83 17.28 8.80
N SER A 93 -0.77 17.68 7.54
CA SER A 93 0.29 17.30 6.59
C SER A 93 0.45 15.79 6.40
N GLY A 94 -0.65 15.04 6.49
CA GLY A 94 -0.65 13.59 6.34
C GLY A 94 -0.08 12.83 7.53
N ARG A 95 0.08 13.47 8.67
CA ARG A 95 0.56 12.85 9.91
C ARG A 95 -0.61 12.56 10.84
N TYR A 96 -0.59 11.37 11.42
CA TYR A 96 -1.59 10.90 12.38
C TYR A 96 -0.86 10.29 13.56
N SER A 97 -1.34 10.53 14.77
CA SER A 97 -0.71 9.96 15.97
C SER A 97 -1.72 9.32 16.90
N ILE A 98 -1.26 8.30 17.61
CA ILE A 98 -2.02 7.61 18.64
C ILE A 98 -1.06 7.18 19.75
N ASN A 99 -1.50 7.31 20.99
CA ASN A 99 -0.79 6.72 22.12
C ASN A 99 -1.19 5.25 22.25
N ALA A 100 -0.20 4.39 22.29
CA ALA A 100 -0.35 2.96 22.48
C ALA A 100 0.36 2.54 23.76
N ASN A 101 -0.30 1.70 24.56
CA ASN A 101 0.31 1.11 25.74
C ASN A 101 0.68 -0.34 25.43
N PHE A 102 1.96 -0.58 25.22
CA PHE A 102 2.49 -1.90 24.98
C PHE A 102 2.75 -2.61 26.30
N SER A 103 2.06 -3.71 26.54
CA SER A 103 2.13 -4.47 27.77
C SER A 103 3.36 -5.37 27.87
N MET A 104 4.02 -5.65 26.75
CA MET A 104 5.19 -6.51 26.72
C MET A 104 6.07 -6.25 25.50
N THR A 105 7.30 -6.70 25.61
CA THR A 105 8.26 -6.70 24.50
C THR A 105 7.89 -7.76 23.45
N GLY A 106 8.45 -7.64 22.28
CA GLY A 106 8.33 -8.66 21.24
C GLY A 106 7.82 -8.10 19.91
N ASN A 107 7.31 -8.99 19.10
CA ASN A 107 6.82 -8.66 17.77
C ASN A 107 5.32 -8.39 17.83
N TRP A 108 4.96 -7.25 17.32
CA TRP A 108 3.57 -6.79 17.20
C TRP A 108 3.22 -6.61 15.74
N LYS A 109 1.97 -6.78 15.42
CA LYS A 109 1.42 -6.44 14.12
C LYS A 109 0.48 -5.25 14.30
N LEU A 110 0.80 -4.16 13.58
CA LEU A 110 -0.07 -3.01 13.49
C LEU A 110 -0.94 -3.17 12.25
N THR A 111 -2.24 -3.12 12.41
CA THR A 111 -3.18 -3.05 11.29
C THR A 111 -3.70 -1.63 11.21
N VAL A 112 -3.39 -0.96 10.12
CA VAL A 112 -3.75 0.45 9.89
C VAL A 112 -4.84 0.51 8.85
N TYR A 113 -5.98 1.10 9.21
CA TYR A 113 -7.10 1.33 8.31
C TYR A 113 -7.14 2.81 7.97
N VAL A 114 -7.10 3.14 6.69
CA VAL A 114 -7.16 4.51 6.19
C VAL A 114 -8.39 4.66 5.31
N ARG A 115 -9.30 5.53 5.71
CA ARG A 115 -10.56 5.77 5.00
C ARG A 115 -10.83 7.25 4.87
N ASN A 116 -11.43 7.66 3.75
CA ASN A 116 -11.91 9.03 3.56
C ASN A 116 -13.23 9.05 2.79
N ASP A 117 -13.86 10.23 2.74
CA ASP A 117 -15.13 10.42 2.05
C ASP A 117 -14.99 10.40 0.52
N ALA A 118 -13.76 10.48 0.00
CA ALA A 118 -13.47 10.42 -1.44
C ALA A 118 -13.37 8.99 -1.99
N GLY A 119 -13.66 7.96 -1.17
CA GLY A 119 -13.67 6.56 -1.57
C GLY A 119 -12.38 5.79 -1.26
N LEU A 120 -11.44 6.40 -0.54
CA LEU A 120 -10.28 5.67 -0.05
C LEU A 120 -10.71 4.72 1.07
N ASP A 121 -10.42 3.45 0.89
CA ASP A 121 -10.60 2.40 1.89
C ASP A 121 -9.43 1.42 1.76
N TYR A 122 -8.44 1.59 2.63
CA TYR A 122 -7.19 0.85 2.55
C TYR A 122 -6.80 0.30 3.92
N LYS A 123 -6.26 -0.90 3.91
CA LYS A 123 -5.76 -1.58 5.10
C LYS A 123 -4.34 -2.07 4.83
N GLU A 124 -3.45 -1.85 5.79
CA GLU A 124 -2.09 -2.39 5.74
C GLU A 124 -1.71 -2.99 7.09
N ASP A 125 -1.10 -4.18 7.04
CA ASP A 125 -0.48 -4.80 8.20
C ASP A 125 1.01 -4.47 8.20
N ILE A 126 1.50 -3.99 9.33
CA ILE A 126 2.88 -3.54 9.50
C ILE A 126 3.50 -4.27 10.68
N ASP A 127 4.61 -4.93 10.47
CA ASP A 127 5.38 -5.54 11.54
C ASP A 127 6.06 -4.47 12.40
N PHE A 128 5.91 -4.57 13.71
CA PHE A 128 6.39 -3.60 14.66
C PHE A 128 7.03 -4.27 15.87
N LYS A 129 8.20 -3.82 16.25
CA LYS A 129 8.93 -4.40 17.37
C LYS A 129 8.95 -3.46 18.58
N VAL A 130 8.65 -4.03 19.74
CA VAL A 130 8.74 -3.37 21.05
C VAL A 130 9.87 -3.99 21.84
N GLN A 131 10.72 -3.16 22.41
CA GLN A 131 11.90 -3.54 23.19
C GLN A 131 11.71 -3.36 24.71
#